data_a4db541247fa0c16fe1a0e5e07f3ee7b
#
_entry.id   a4db541247fa0c16fe1a0e5e07f3ee7b
#
_cell.length_a   1.000
_cell.length_b   1.000
_cell.length_c   1.000
_cell.angle_alpha   90.00
_cell.angle_beta   90.00
_cell.angle_gamma   90.00
#
_symmetry.space_group_name_H-M   'P 1'
#
loop_
_entity.id
_entity.type
_entity.pdbx_description
1 polymer ?
#
loop_
_entity_poly.entity_id
_entity_poly.type
_entity_poly.pdbx_seq_one_letter_code
_entity_poly.pdbx_strand_id
1 'polypeptide(L)'
;FLMDYIKHCKRIHCFSSPLYHYVPNNSSAVHQYDSKYWEYEYQVIDKQYKFFNTYPLSEKETMFMRYWLYIKLKGVMYYYMNYTDDYSTAKKYIEKVIVCPYFPEIFIAYIKNRFFNKKDRVILCLWRIFGKNGIFLTKYLSILKNCLK
;
A
#
# COMPACT_ATOMS: atom_id res chain seq x y z
N PHE A 1 3.37 -17.77 -5.82
CA PHE A 1 3.06 -18.46 -7.08
C PHE A 1 3.32 -17.57 -8.31
N LEU A 2 2.65 -16.41 -8.47
CA LEU A 2 2.80 -15.56 -9.65
C LEU A 2 4.25 -15.10 -9.89
N MET A 3 4.95 -14.66 -8.85
CA MET A 3 6.35 -14.20 -8.95
C MET A 3 7.30 -15.34 -9.31
N ASP A 4 7.07 -16.54 -8.77
CA ASP A 4 7.89 -17.70 -9.12
C ASP A 4 7.64 -18.14 -10.56
N TYR A 5 6.38 -18.05 -11.02
CA TYR A 5 6.04 -18.30 -12.42
C TYR A 5 6.70 -17.30 -13.37
N ILE A 6 6.63 -15.99 -13.07
CA ILE A 6 7.21 -14.92 -13.89
C ILE A 6 8.73 -15.10 -14.07
N LYS A 7 9.46 -15.59 -13.06
CA LYS A 7 10.91 -15.87 -13.17
C LYS A 7 11.27 -16.84 -14.31
N HIS A 8 10.36 -17.74 -14.64
CA HIS A 8 10.57 -18.76 -15.68
C HIS A 8 9.96 -18.39 -17.02
N CYS A 9 9.25 -17.26 -17.12
CA CYS A 9 8.66 -16.80 -18.36
C CYS A 9 9.70 -16.16 -19.27
N LYS A 10 9.81 -16.63 -20.50
CA LYS A 10 10.62 -16.00 -21.55
C LYS A 10 9.95 -14.77 -22.16
N ARG A 11 8.64 -14.71 -22.12
CA ARG A 11 7.81 -13.60 -22.66
C ARG A 11 6.55 -13.45 -21.82
N ILE A 12 6.12 -12.20 -21.62
CA ILE A 12 4.87 -11.85 -20.96
C ILE A 12 4.09 -10.97 -21.91
N HIS A 13 2.83 -11.35 -22.18
CA HIS A 13 1.91 -10.55 -22.96
C HIS A 13 0.91 -9.86 -22.04
N CYS A 14 0.77 -8.55 -22.19
CA CYS A 14 -0.23 -7.76 -21.51
C CYS A 14 -1.35 -7.41 -22.47
N PHE A 15 -2.60 -7.67 -22.11
CA PHE A 15 -3.77 -7.31 -22.88
C PHE A 15 -4.38 -6.02 -22.31
N SER A 16 -4.75 -5.09 -23.20
CA SER A 16 -5.44 -3.86 -22.82
C SER A 16 -6.95 -4.06 -22.62
N SER A 17 -7.49 -5.14 -23.16
CA SER A 17 -8.92 -5.48 -23.03
C SER A 17 -9.17 -6.19 -21.69
N PRO A 18 -10.23 -5.83 -20.95
CA PRO A 18 -10.61 -6.54 -19.72
C PRO A 18 -11.08 -7.96 -20.08
N LEU A 19 -10.37 -8.97 -19.55
CA LEU A 19 -10.72 -10.38 -19.73
C LEU A 19 -11.66 -10.91 -18.65
N TYR A 20 -11.90 -10.11 -17.61
CA TYR A 20 -12.70 -10.51 -16.45
C TYR A 20 -13.54 -9.35 -15.95
N HIS A 21 -14.83 -9.59 -15.73
CA HIS A 21 -15.74 -8.66 -15.05
C HIS A 21 -15.82 -8.99 -13.57
N TYR A 22 -15.26 -8.14 -12.72
CA TYR A 22 -15.44 -8.24 -11.28
C TYR A 22 -16.78 -7.63 -10.88
N VAL A 23 -17.70 -8.46 -10.39
CA VAL A 23 -18.95 -7.99 -9.81
C VAL A 23 -18.73 -7.77 -8.32
N PRO A 24 -18.83 -6.51 -7.81
CA PRO A 24 -18.70 -6.24 -6.40
C PRO A 24 -19.78 -7.00 -5.62
N ASN A 25 -19.37 -7.76 -4.62
CA ASN A 25 -20.28 -8.45 -3.72
C ASN A 25 -20.00 -7.97 -2.28
N ASN A 26 -20.98 -7.35 -1.63
CA ASN A 26 -20.84 -6.82 -0.28
C ASN A 26 -20.58 -7.92 0.79
N SER A 27 -20.92 -9.18 0.49
CA SER A 27 -20.58 -10.33 1.34
C SER A 27 -19.20 -10.93 1.05
N SER A 28 -18.42 -10.33 0.15
CA SER A 28 -17.07 -10.81 -0.17
C SER A 28 -16.17 -10.72 1.06
N ALA A 29 -15.34 -11.74 1.26
CA ALA A 29 -14.33 -11.79 2.32
C ALA A 29 -13.40 -10.55 2.35
N VAL A 30 -13.26 -9.85 1.22
CA VAL A 30 -12.47 -8.60 1.10
C VAL A 30 -13.07 -7.45 1.92
N HIS A 31 -14.38 -7.53 2.26
CA HIS A 31 -15.10 -6.52 3.04
C HIS A 31 -15.27 -6.90 4.51
N GLN A 32 -14.72 -8.04 4.93
CA GLN A 32 -14.76 -8.49 6.32
C GLN A 32 -13.44 -8.20 7.03
N TYR A 33 -13.54 -7.87 8.31
CA TYR A 33 -12.36 -7.68 9.15
C TYR A 33 -11.63 -9.02 9.31
N ASP A 34 -10.32 -9.00 8.99
CA ASP A 34 -9.41 -10.13 9.22
C ASP A 34 -8.23 -9.66 10.07
N SER A 35 -8.10 -10.21 11.27
CA SER A 35 -7.00 -9.89 12.18
C SER A 35 -5.62 -10.30 11.64
N LYS A 36 -5.56 -11.24 10.70
CA LYS A 36 -4.32 -11.72 10.07
C LYS A 36 -4.00 -11.00 8.76
N TYR A 37 -4.80 -10.02 8.35
CA TYR A 37 -4.61 -9.32 7.07
C TYR A 37 -3.20 -8.73 6.93
N TRP A 38 -2.64 -8.15 7.99
CA TRP A 38 -1.27 -7.63 7.99
C TRP A 38 -0.23 -8.74 7.72
N GLU A 39 -0.35 -9.87 8.38
CA GLU A 39 0.58 -10.99 8.24
C GLU A 39 0.61 -11.50 6.80
N TYR A 40 -0.53 -11.59 6.14
CA TYR A 40 -0.64 -11.99 4.72
C TYR A 40 -0.06 -10.93 3.79
N GLU A 41 -0.45 -9.67 3.95
CA GLU A 41 0.06 -8.58 3.12
C GLU A 41 1.56 -8.38 3.33
N TYR A 42 2.07 -8.52 4.56
CA TYR A 42 3.50 -8.45 4.84
C TYR A 42 4.29 -9.53 4.08
N GLN A 43 3.80 -10.77 4.08
CA GLN A 43 4.45 -11.85 3.30
C GLN A 43 4.46 -11.55 1.80
N VAL A 44 3.38 -10.98 1.27
CA VAL A 44 3.30 -10.58 -0.15
C VAL A 44 4.28 -9.45 -0.44
N ILE A 45 4.31 -8.42 0.40
CA ILE A 45 5.22 -7.28 0.28
C ILE A 45 6.68 -7.75 0.34
N ASP A 46 7.02 -8.58 1.32
CA ASP A 46 8.38 -9.11 1.51
C ASP A 46 8.86 -9.90 0.29
N LYS A 47 8.04 -10.84 -0.20
CA LYS A 47 8.37 -11.64 -1.39
C LYS A 47 8.53 -10.76 -2.64
N GLN A 48 7.63 -9.82 -2.86
CA GLN A 48 7.67 -8.94 -4.02
C GLN A 48 8.86 -7.97 -3.95
N TYR A 49 9.12 -7.38 -2.78
CA TYR A 49 10.26 -6.48 -2.58
C TYR A 49 11.60 -7.21 -2.81
N LYS A 50 11.76 -8.41 -2.25
CA LYS A 50 12.94 -9.27 -2.48
C LYS A 50 13.09 -9.63 -3.96
N PHE A 51 12.00 -9.97 -4.63
CA PHE A 51 12.01 -10.26 -6.06
C PHE A 51 12.51 -9.05 -6.88
N PHE A 52 11.97 -7.86 -6.65
CA PHE A 52 12.43 -6.67 -7.36
C PHE A 52 13.92 -6.40 -7.12
N ASN A 53 14.42 -6.61 -5.91
CA ASN A 53 15.83 -6.39 -5.59
C ASN A 53 16.79 -7.48 -6.11
N THR A 54 16.30 -8.58 -6.69
CA THR A 54 17.16 -9.56 -7.38
C THR A 54 17.65 -9.09 -8.75
N TYR A 55 17.08 -8.01 -9.28
CA TYR A 55 17.43 -7.47 -10.58
C TYR A 55 17.99 -6.05 -10.46
N PRO A 56 18.94 -5.66 -11.33
CA PRO A 56 19.39 -4.27 -11.40
C PRO A 56 18.24 -3.40 -11.92
N LEU A 57 17.59 -2.67 -11.01
CA LEU A 57 16.50 -1.77 -11.37
C LEU A 57 17.05 -0.44 -11.89
N SER A 58 16.48 0.06 -12.98
CA SER A 58 16.67 1.43 -13.42
C SER A 58 16.10 2.41 -12.37
N GLU A 59 16.50 3.68 -12.46
CA GLU A 59 15.96 4.73 -11.59
C GLU A 59 14.42 4.81 -11.65
N LYS A 60 13.86 4.69 -12.87
CA LYS A 60 12.41 4.69 -13.08
C LYS A 60 11.71 3.52 -12.37
N GLU A 61 12.26 2.34 -12.46
CA GLU A 61 11.71 1.14 -11.83
C GLU A 61 11.83 1.21 -10.31
N THR A 62 12.94 1.72 -9.80
CA THR A 62 13.12 1.99 -8.37
C THR A 62 12.10 3.00 -7.86
N MET A 63 11.82 4.07 -8.60
CA MET A 63 10.78 5.04 -8.26
C MET A 63 9.39 4.40 -8.26
N PHE A 64 9.10 3.53 -9.24
CA PHE A 64 7.84 2.80 -9.30
C PHE A 64 7.69 1.83 -8.14
N MET A 65 8.73 1.08 -7.80
CA MET A 65 8.74 0.15 -6.67
C MET A 65 8.42 0.85 -5.34
N ARG A 66 9.01 2.03 -5.10
CA ARG A 66 8.71 2.83 -3.88
C ARG A 66 7.28 3.34 -3.85
N TYR A 67 6.74 3.75 -5.00
CA TYR A 67 5.35 4.14 -5.12
C TYR A 67 4.40 2.96 -4.88
N TRP A 68 4.69 1.81 -5.49
CA TRP A 68 3.94 0.57 -5.25
C TRP A 68 3.93 0.20 -3.76
N LEU A 69 5.09 0.25 -3.11
CA LEU A 69 5.22 -0.03 -1.69
C LEU A 69 4.36 0.92 -0.83
N TYR A 70 4.36 2.22 -1.17
CA TYR A 70 3.48 3.19 -0.52
C TYR A 70 2.00 2.83 -0.67
N ILE A 71 1.56 2.47 -1.87
CA ILE A 71 0.15 2.09 -2.11
C ILE A 71 -0.23 0.86 -1.28
N LYS A 72 0.65 -0.14 -1.21
CA LYS A 72 0.44 -1.35 -0.40
C LYS A 72 0.34 -1.04 1.09
N LEU A 73 1.31 -0.36 1.66
CA LEU A 73 1.33 -0.02 3.08
C LEU A 73 0.16 0.91 3.47
N LYS A 74 -0.15 1.90 2.63
CA LYS A 74 -1.32 2.76 2.79
C LYS A 74 -2.62 1.95 2.78
N GLY A 75 -2.76 1.00 1.85
CA GLY A 75 -3.92 0.12 1.76
C GLY A 75 -4.15 -0.66 3.05
N VAL A 76 -3.10 -1.27 3.60
CA VAL A 76 -3.16 -2.01 4.88
C VAL A 76 -3.58 -1.10 6.04
N MET A 77 -2.96 0.08 6.16
CA MET A 77 -3.31 1.01 7.23
C MET A 77 -4.77 1.47 7.14
N TYR A 78 -5.24 1.78 5.92
CA TYR A 78 -6.63 2.19 5.69
C TYR A 78 -7.62 1.05 5.90
N TYR A 79 -7.22 -0.19 5.58
CA TYR A 79 -8.02 -1.37 5.90
C TYR A 79 -8.33 -1.42 7.39
N TYR A 80 -7.33 -1.41 8.26
CA TYR A 80 -7.56 -1.43 9.71
C TYR A 80 -8.35 -0.23 10.22
N MET A 81 -8.12 0.96 9.69
CA MET A 81 -8.91 2.13 10.06
C MET A 81 -10.38 2.08 9.62
N ASN A 82 -10.71 1.28 8.61
CA ASN A 82 -12.07 1.19 8.06
C ASN A 82 -12.88 0.03 8.62
N TYR A 83 -12.20 -1.08 8.94
CA TYR A 83 -12.86 -2.34 9.29
C TYR A 83 -12.70 -2.74 10.75
N THR A 84 -11.97 -1.96 11.55
CA THR A 84 -11.96 -2.13 13.01
C THR A 84 -12.86 -1.09 13.66
N ASP A 85 -13.77 -1.54 14.52
CA ASP A 85 -14.64 -0.64 15.30
C ASP A 85 -13.87 0.03 16.45
N ASP A 86 -12.72 -0.54 16.84
CA ASP A 86 -11.89 -0.06 17.94
C ASP A 86 -10.62 0.66 17.47
N TYR A 87 -10.51 1.92 17.87
CA TYR A 87 -9.33 2.75 17.60
C TYR A 87 -8.02 2.13 18.13
N SER A 88 -8.07 1.47 19.29
CA SER A 88 -6.89 0.85 19.93
C SER A 88 -6.35 -0.27 19.04
N THR A 89 -7.24 -1.10 18.51
CA THR A 89 -6.89 -2.17 17.57
C THR A 89 -6.31 -1.61 16.28
N ALA A 90 -6.95 -0.62 15.66
CA ALA A 90 -6.41 0.04 14.46
C ALA A 90 -5.01 0.62 14.71
N LYS A 91 -4.81 1.29 15.84
CA LYS A 91 -3.52 1.86 16.24
C LYS A 91 -2.43 0.79 16.36
N LYS A 92 -2.72 -0.33 17.02
CA LYS A 92 -1.79 -1.47 17.16
C LYS A 92 -1.30 -2.00 15.81
N TYR A 93 -2.20 -2.17 14.84
CA TYR A 93 -1.80 -2.65 13.50
C TYR A 93 -1.05 -1.59 12.69
N ILE A 94 -1.43 -0.32 12.80
CA ILE A 94 -0.68 0.78 12.18
C ILE A 94 0.75 0.85 12.74
N GLU A 95 0.94 0.64 14.03
CA GLU A 95 2.28 0.58 14.65
C GLU A 95 3.10 -0.59 14.09
N LYS A 96 2.51 -1.77 13.88
CA LYS A 96 3.19 -2.89 13.19
C LYS A 96 3.66 -2.51 11.77
N VAL A 97 2.82 -1.78 11.01
CA VAL A 97 3.17 -1.33 9.67
C VAL A 97 4.31 -0.32 9.69
N ILE A 98 4.30 0.63 10.64
CA ILE A 98 5.32 1.68 10.75
C ILE A 98 6.70 1.09 11.11
N VAL A 99 6.75 0.05 11.94
CA VAL A 99 8.02 -0.58 12.35
C VAL A 99 8.53 -1.60 11.34
N CYS A 100 7.79 -1.90 10.28
CA CYS A 100 8.27 -2.83 9.26
C CYS A 100 9.47 -2.22 8.50
N PRO A 101 10.43 -3.05 8.04
CA PRO A 101 11.67 -2.58 7.42
C PRO A 101 11.43 -1.81 6.11
N TYR A 102 10.27 -1.96 5.49
CA TYR A 102 9.91 -1.32 4.22
C TYR A 102 9.28 0.07 4.38
N PHE A 103 8.81 0.42 5.57
CA PHE A 103 8.14 1.70 5.80
C PHE A 103 9.06 2.92 5.53
N PRO A 104 10.33 2.94 5.93
CA PRO A 104 11.24 4.05 5.62
C PRO A 104 11.48 4.26 4.12
N GLU A 105 11.41 3.19 3.32
CA GLU A 105 11.67 3.24 1.88
C GLU A 105 10.71 4.17 1.12
N ILE A 106 9.46 4.28 1.59
CA ILE A 106 8.46 5.14 0.95
C ILE A 106 8.80 6.64 1.04
N PHE A 107 9.66 7.02 1.97
CA PHE A 107 10.08 8.43 2.14
C PHE A 107 11.30 8.79 1.30
N ILE A 108 11.96 7.82 0.68
CA ILE A 108 13.14 8.09 -0.14
C ILE A 108 12.72 8.76 -1.45
N ALA A 109 13.19 10.00 -1.64
CA ALA A 109 12.97 10.78 -2.87
C ALA A 109 11.49 10.95 -3.28
N TYR A 110 10.50 10.80 -2.37
CA TYR A 110 9.08 10.87 -2.71
C TYR A 110 8.68 12.22 -3.35
N ILE A 111 9.34 13.31 -3.02
CA ILE A 111 9.08 14.63 -3.59
C ILE A 111 9.42 14.67 -5.09
N LYS A 112 10.54 14.07 -5.49
CA LYS A 112 11.02 13.98 -6.88
C LYS A 112 10.40 12.83 -7.66
N ASN A 113 9.80 11.87 -6.97
CA ASN A 113 9.24 10.68 -7.60
C ASN A 113 7.96 11.04 -8.36
N ARG A 114 8.00 10.89 -9.70
CA ARG A 114 6.93 11.26 -10.62
C ARG A 114 5.65 10.44 -10.48
N PHE A 115 5.70 9.26 -9.87
CA PHE A 115 4.54 8.43 -9.65
C PHE A 115 3.65 8.95 -8.53
N PHE A 116 4.20 9.77 -7.62
CA PHE A 116 3.40 10.40 -6.56
C PHE A 116 2.72 11.67 -7.08
N ASN A 117 1.41 11.72 -6.99
CA ASN A 117 0.65 12.95 -7.23
C ASN A 117 0.79 13.94 -6.05
N LYS A 118 0.28 15.15 -6.22
CA LYS A 118 0.34 16.21 -5.17
C LYS A 118 -0.28 15.76 -3.85
N LYS A 119 -1.43 15.04 -3.89
CA LYS A 119 -2.12 14.54 -2.70
C LYS A 119 -1.28 13.52 -1.94
N ASP A 120 -0.68 12.56 -2.64
CA ASP A 120 0.16 11.54 -2.01
C ASP A 120 1.42 12.14 -1.37
N ARG A 121 2.01 13.16 -2.00
CA ARG A 121 3.16 13.87 -1.42
C ARG A 121 2.80 14.60 -0.11
N VAL A 122 1.63 15.24 -0.06
CA VAL A 122 1.12 15.86 1.18
C VAL A 122 0.89 14.80 2.26
N ILE A 123 0.27 13.68 1.92
CA ILE A 123 0.05 12.55 2.83
C ILE A 123 1.39 12.08 3.41
N LEU A 124 2.38 11.80 2.57
CA LEU A 124 3.70 11.35 3.02
C LEU A 124 4.43 12.41 3.87
N CYS A 125 4.29 13.69 3.54
CA CYS A 125 4.81 14.77 4.37
C CYS A 125 4.21 14.74 5.77
N LEU A 126 2.88 14.62 5.88
CA LEU A 126 2.19 14.52 7.17
C LEU A 126 2.60 13.25 7.96
N TRP A 127 2.76 12.12 7.28
CA TRP A 127 3.22 10.88 7.92
C TRP A 127 4.67 11.00 8.43
N ARG A 128 5.53 11.68 7.66
CA ARG A 128 6.93 11.89 8.05
C ARG A 128 7.07 12.81 9.27
N ILE A 129 6.25 13.87 9.35
CA ILE A 129 6.33 14.87 10.43
C ILE A 129 5.64 14.36 11.70
N PHE A 130 4.46 13.78 11.56
CA PHE A 130 3.59 13.43 12.69
C PHE A 130 3.54 11.93 13.00
N GLY A 131 4.28 11.09 12.26
CA GLY A 131 4.29 9.64 12.44
C GLY A 131 2.87 9.04 12.39
N LYS A 132 2.54 8.20 13.37
CA LYS A 132 1.22 7.56 13.47
C LYS A 132 0.06 8.55 13.54
N ASN A 133 0.23 9.68 14.18
CA ASN A 133 -0.81 10.73 14.28
C ASN A 133 -1.08 11.34 12.91
N GLY A 134 -0.06 11.49 12.06
CA GLY A 134 -0.22 11.93 10.67
C GLY A 134 -1.04 10.96 9.82
N ILE A 135 -0.92 9.66 10.07
CA ILE A 135 -1.72 8.64 9.37
C ILE A 135 -3.20 8.79 9.72
N PHE A 136 -3.54 8.91 10.99
CA PHE A 136 -4.92 9.15 11.41
C PHE A 136 -5.45 10.49 10.89
N LEU A 137 -4.66 11.56 10.98
CA LEU A 137 -5.04 12.88 10.48
C LEU A 137 -5.43 12.83 8.99
N THR A 138 -4.65 12.14 8.15
CA THR A 138 -4.95 12.04 6.72
C THR A 138 -6.25 11.31 6.43
N LYS A 139 -6.63 10.34 7.25
CA LYS A 139 -7.94 9.69 7.15
C LYS A 139 -9.07 10.65 7.50
N TYR A 140 -8.99 11.35 8.63
CA TYR A 140 -10.02 12.31 9.05
C TYR A 140 -10.22 13.42 8.01
N LEU A 141 -9.16 13.95 7.45
CA LEU A 141 -9.23 14.93 6.36
C LEU A 141 -9.93 14.37 5.10
N SER A 142 -9.73 13.10 4.81
CA SER A 142 -10.42 12.42 3.70
C SER A 142 -11.93 12.29 3.94
N ILE A 143 -12.35 11.98 5.17
CA ILE A 143 -13.75 11.88 5.55
C ILE A 143 -14.42 13.25 5.48
N LEU A 144 -13.81 14.28 6.07
CA LEU A 144 -14.35 15.66 6.04
C LEU A 144 -14.56 16.16 4.62
N LYS A 145 -13.65 15.87 3.71
CA LYS A 145 -13.80 16.23 2.29
C LYS A 145 -15.00 15.56 1.63
N ASN A 146 -15.35 14.35 2.02
CA ASN A 146 -16.52 13.64 1.48
C ASN A 146 -17.82 14.12 2.09
N CYS A 147 -17.81 14.64 3.33
CA CYS A 147 -18.99 15.23 3.97
C CYS A 147 -19.31 16.65 3.48
N LEU A 148 -18.34 17.34 2.86
CA LEU A 148 -18.49 18.71 2.36
C LEU A 148 -18.83 18.78 0.85
N LYS A 149 -19.05 17.63 0.22
CA LYS A 149 -19.55 17.50 -1.16
C LYS A 149 -21.02 17.13 -1.17
#